data_55900cb7e39a5745c55349b034c8ef08
#
_entry.id   55900cb7e39a5745c55349b034c8ef08
#
_cell.length_a   1.000
_cell.length_b   1.000
_cell.length_c   1.000
_cell.angle_alpha   90.00
_cell.angle_beta   90.00
_cell.angle_gamma   90.00
#
_symmetry.space_group_name_H-M   'P 1'
#
loop_
_entity.id
_entity.type
_entity.pdbx_description
1 polymer ?
#
loop_
_entity_poly.entity_id
_entity_poly.type
_entity_poly.pdbx_seq_one_letter_code
_entity_poly.pdbx_strand_id
1 'polypeptide(L)'
;YQSIDGNKTRATENDYSTKFAEGDAIGIFAVKGENVVDEIKNRKFTMQDGLWMLDDGGDPIEYKGSEYQRMSFYAYYPYDENVIFEPAKTDPFETYISNWKIGENQSGGEYTKYDLMTSTGVVEGDRLKGKISFTMKHQMALAVIQMPELVYSFTNGNIDDYKLPVSVGSFTLNEVEATPYYQESTDTYRFLVNPKKTFSIKGTYNGVAEMEYTAGGTLDGGTAKMYTINDESKINHTLQVGDYYCADGKIISVESETVPENVIGLVCYVGNIQPSVTHDEYT
;
A
#
# COMPACT_ATOMS: atom_id res chain seq x y z
N TYR A 1 11.16 15.49 -11.01
CA TYR A 1 11.21 14.22 -11.76
C TYR A 1 9.95 14.12 -12.57
N GLN A 2 10.06 14.22 -13.89
CA GLN A 2 8.98 13.88 -14.80
C GLN A 2 8.95 12.36 -14.94
N SER A 3 7.90 11.69 -14.48
CA SER A 3 7.66 10.32 -14.86
C SER A 3 7.23 10.29 -16.31
N ILE A 4 8.07 9.74 -17.15
CA ILE A 4 7.74 9.35 -18.50
C ILE A 4 7.14 7.95 -18.37
N ASP A 5 5.84 7.87 -18.13
CA ASP A 5 5.03 6.72 -18.55
C ASP A 5 3.55 7.09 -18.45
N GLY A 6 2.87 6.93 -19.57
CA GLY A 6 1.47 7.31 -19.76
C GLY A 6 0.43 6.38 -19.12
N ASN A 7 0.74 5.78 -17.97
CA ASN A 7 -0.24 5.13 -17.14
C ASN A 7 -0.76 6.14 -16.12
N LYS A 8 -1.93 6.69 -16.38
CA LYS A 8 -2.67 7.47 -15.40
C LYS A 8 -2.83 6.63 -14.15
N THR A 9 -2.16 7.04 -13.08
CA THR A 9 -2.25 6.36 -11.79
C THR A 9 -3.67 6.48 -11.27
N ARG A 10 -4.24 5.35 -10.94
CA ARG A 10 -5.48 5.23 -10.17
C ARG A 10 -5.24 5.66 -8.73
N ALA A 11 -6.25 5.55 -7.87
CA ALA A 11 -6.18 5.93 -6.45
C ALA A 11 -4.80 5.75 -5.82
N THR A 12 -4.39 6.70 -5.00
CA THR A 12 -3.08 6.69 -4.34
C THR A 12 -3.23 6.36 -2.86
N GLU A 13 -2.37 5.45 -2.39
CA GLU A 13 -2.25 5.12 -0.98
C GLU A 13 -1.38 6.15 -0.25
N ASN A 14 -1.89 6.66 0.87
CA ASN A 14 -1.13 7.47 1.80
C ASN A 14 -1.33 6.91 3.22
N ASP A 15 -0.33 6.21 3.74
CA ASP A 15 -0.39 5.42 4.96
C ASP A 15 -1.49 4.34 4.91
N TYR A 16 -2.66 4.59 5.48
CA TYR A 16 -3.82 3.69 5.49
C TYR A 16 -5.07 4.35 4.90
N SER A 17 -4.90 5.40 4.12
CA SER A 17 -6.00 6.10 3.46
C SER A 17 -5.80 6.14 1.95
N THR A 18 -6.86 5.79 1.23
CA THR A 18 -6.89 5.85 -0.23
C THR A 18 -7.50 7.16 -0.69
N LYS A 19 -6.83 7.85 -1.59
CA LYS A 19 -7.36 9.04 -2.28
C LYS A 19 -7.66 8.68 -3.73
N PHE A 20 -8.88 8.96 -4.15
CA PHE A 20 -9.26 8.82 -5.55
C PHE A 20 -8.51 9.80 -6.42
N ALA A 21 -8.10 9.33 -7.59
CA ALA A 21 -7.32 10.08 -8.57
C ALA A 21 -8.09 10.23 -9.89
N GLU A 22 -7.57 11.06 -10.75
CA GLU A 22 -8.10 11.27 -12.10
C GLU A 22 -8.21 9.95 -12.87
N GLY A 23 -9.40 9.66 -13.42
CA GLY A 23 -9.70 8.43 -14.14
C GLY A 23 -10.18 7.27 -13.28
N ASP A 24 -10.20 7.37 -11.94
CA ASP A 24 -10.88 6.39 -11.10
C ASP A 24 -12.36 6.31 -11.43
N ALA A 25 -12.92 5.11 -11.36
CA ALA A 25 -14.33 4.90 -11.66
C ALA A 25 -15.04 4.11 -10.56
N ILE A 26 -16.24 4.57 -10.21
CA ILE A 26 -17.13 3.92 -9.25
C ILE A 26 -18.44 3.54 -9.92
N GLY A 27 -19.08 2.49 -9.40
CA GLY A 27 -20.46 2.14 -9.78
C GLY A 27 -21.44 2.57 -8.70
N ILE A 28 -22.60 3.06 -9.14
CA ILE A 28 -23.67 3.52 -8.25
C ILE A 28 -24.96 2.78 -8.53
N PHE A 29 -25.63 2.35 -7.45
CA PHE A 29 -26.98 1.78 -7.45
C PHE A 29 -27.90 2.64 -6.60
N ALA A 30 -29.18 2.71 -6.99
CA ALA A 30 -30.24 3.15 -6.09
C ALA A 30 -31.24 2.03 -5.87
N VAL A 31 -31.72 1.90 -4.64
CA VAL A 31 -32.65 0.87 -4.20
C VAL A 31 -33.88 1.54 -3.55
N LYS A 32 -35.07 1.10 -3.95
CA LYS A 32 -36.34 1.52 -3.34
C LYS A 32 -37.07 0.28 -2.83
N GLY A 33 -37.15 0.15 -1.51
CA GLY A 33 -37.53 -1.11 -0.89
C GLY A 33 -36.45 -2.18 -1.12
N GLU A 34 -36.81 -3.27 -1.78
CA GLU A 34 -35.89 -4.36 -2.14
C GLU A 34 -35.57 -4.40 -3.65
N ASN A 35 -35.95 -3.36 -4.39
CA ASN A 35 -35.78 -3.32 -5.84
C ASN A 35 -34.76 -2.26 -6.25
N VAL A 36 -33.89 -2.64 -7.20
CA VAL A 36 -33.01 -1.68 -7.87
C VAL A 36 -33.85 -0.75 -8.76
N VAL A 37 -33.55 0.53 -8.70
CA VAL A 37 -34.14 1.54 -9.60
C VAL A 37 -33.42 1.46 -10.94
N ASP A 38 -34.15 1.14 -12.01
CA ASP A 38 -33.57 0.86 -13.33
C ASP A 38 -32.73 2.02 -13.89
N GLU A 39 -33.13 3.26 -13.65
CA GLU A 39 -32.42 4.45 -14.11
C GLU A 39 -31.10 4.67 -13.35
N ILE A 40 -30.93 4.02 -12.18
CA ILE A 40 -29.72 4.13 -11.35
C ILE A 40 -29.21 2.72 -10.99
N LYS A 41 -29.01 1.91 -12.02
CA LYS A 41 -28.49 0.56 -11.91
C LYS A 41 -27.08 0.50 -12.49
N ASN A 42 -26.10 0.29 -11.63
CA ASN A 42 -24.67 0.22 -11.98
C ASN A 42 -24.20 1.39 -12.85
N ARG A 43 -24.62 2.63 -12.51
CA ARG A 43 -24.21 3.81 -13.26
C ARG A 43 -22.75 4.11 -12.96
N LYS A 44 -21.96 4.24 -14.03
CA LYS A 44 -20.54 4.52 -13.94
C LYS A 44 -20.27 6.01 -13.75
N PHE A 45 -19.50 6.35 -12.75
CA PHE A 45 -18.97 7.70 -12.55
C PHE A 45 -17.44 7.64 -12.54
N THR A 46 -16.84 8.56 -13.27
CA THR A 46 -15.38 8.68 -13.37
C THR A 46 -14.92 9.98 -12.74
N MET A 47 -13.80 9.95 -12.01
CA MET A 47 -13.17 11.13 -11.44
C MET A 47 -12.55 11.96 -12.58
N GLN A 48 -13.02 13.19 -12.72
CA GLN A 48 -12.55 14.16 -13.71
C GLN A 48 -12.46 15.55 -13.05
N ASP A 49 -11.30 16.17 -13.10
CA ASP A 49 -11.06 17.48 -12.48
C ASP A 49 -11.48 17.56 -10.99
N GLY A 50 -11.29 16.46 -10.27
CA GLY A 50 -11.65 16.34 -8.84
C GLY A 50 -13.15 16.16 -8.58
N LEU A 51 -13.95 15.88 -9.60
CA LEU A 51 -15.40 15.65 -9.50
C LEU A 51 -15.77 14.27 -10.07
N TRP A 52 -16.79 13.64 -9.50
CA TRP A 52 -17.39 12.45 -10.05
C TRP A 52 -18.35 12.79 -11.17
N MET A 53 -17.97 12.48 -12.40
CA MET A 53 -18.77 12.75 -13.62
C MET A 53 -19.38 11.46 -14.13
N LEU A 54 -20.67 11.52 -14.51
CA LEU A 54 -21.34 10.37 -15.16
C LEU A 54 -20.64 10.04 -16.47
N ASP A 55 -20.23 8.79 -16.64
CA ASP A 55 -19.39 8.32 -17.75
C ASP A 55 -19.81 6.91 -18.20
N ASP A 56 -21.10 6.68 -18.37
CA ASP A 56 -21.65 5.39 -18.83
C ASP A 56 -22.34 5.48 -20.20
N GLY A 57 -22.34 6.67 -20.83
CA GLY A 57 -22.98 6.95 -22.10
C GLY A 57 -24.53 6.92 -22.04
N GLY A 58 -25.10 6.76 -20.84
CA GLY A 58 -26.53 6.79 -20.62
C GLY A 58 -27.11 8.19 -20.43
N ASP A 59 -28.42 8.28 -20.32
CA ASP A 59 -29.11 9.53 -20.05
C ASP A 59 -28.71 10.12 -18.69
N PRO A 60 -28.67 11.44 -18.55
CA PRO A 60 -28.43 12.09 -17.27
C PRO A 60 -29.39 11.62 -16.18
N ILE A 61 -28.87 11.46 -14.96
CA ILE A 61 -29.72 11.15 -13.81
C ILE A 61 -30.46 12.42 -13.42
N GLU A 62 -31.77 12.45 -13.66
CA GLU A 62 -32.58 13.60 -13.31
C GLU A 62 -32.86 13.67 -11.80
N TYR A 63 -32.79 14.87 -11.24
CA TYR A 63 -33.16 15.11 -9.85
C TYR A 63 -34.66 15.00 -9.66
N LYS A 64 -35.12 13.99 -8.90
CA LYS A 64 -36.56 13.74 -8.65
C LYS A 64 -37.02 14.17 -7.25
N GLY A 65 -36.34 15.12 -6.62
CA GLY A 65 -36.76 15.75 -5.36
C GLY A 65 -37.03 14.75 -4.23
N SER A 66 -38.26 14.74 -3.69
CA SER A 66 -38.67 13.92 -2.56
C SER A 66 -38.64 12.41 -2.84
N GLU A 67 -38.60 11.97 -4.07
CA GLU A 67 -38.47 10.51 -4.39
C GLU A 67 -37.14 9.97 -3.93
N TYR A 68 -36.05 10.73 -4.03
CA TYR A 68 -34.73 10.32 -3.58
C TYR A 68 -34.64 10.14 -2.07
N GLN A 69 -35.51 10.79 -1.29
CA GLN A 69 -35.53 10.57 0.16
C GLN A 69 -35.99 9.16 0.55
N ARG A 70 -36.66 8.45 -0.36
CA ARG A 70 -37.15 7.08 -0.16
C ARG A 70 -36.26 6.04 -0.79
N MET A 71 -35.12 6.43 -1.34
CA MET A 71 -34.14 5.56 -1.96
C MET A 71 -32.91 5.44 -1.07
N SER A 72 -32.31 4.26 -1.06
CA SER A 72 -30.98 4.01 -0.53
C SER A 72 -30.00 3.94 -1.69
N PHE A 73 -28.89 4.66 -1.60
CA PHE A 73 -27.86 4.66 -2.63
C PHE A 73 -26.65 3.88 -2.15
N TYR A 74 -26.02 3.16 -3.06
CA TYR A 74 -24.85 2.33 -2.81
C TYR A 74 -23.80 2.65 -3.86
N ALA A 75 -22.56 2.74 -3.44
CA ALA A 75 -21.41 2.91 -4.33
C ALA A 75 -20.37 1.84 -4.08
N TYR A 76 -19.59 1.52 -5.09
CA TYR A 76 -18.45 0.62 -4.98
C TYR A 76 -17.32 1.05 -5.91
N TYR A 77 -16.12 0.65 -5.60
CA TYR A 77 -14.88 0.89 -6.34
C TYR A 77 -14.01 -0.36 -6.31
N PRO A 78 -13.29 -0.69 -7.37
CA PRO A 78 -13.34 -0.10 -8.71
C PRO A 78 -14.61 -0.51 -9.49
N TYR A 79 -14.99 0.29 -10.49
CA TYR A 79 -16.13 -0.02 -11.36
C TYR A 79 -15.93 -1.33 -12.13
N ASP A 80 -16.98 -2.15 -12.16
CA ASP A 80 -17.06 -3.41 -12.90
C ASP A 80 -18.45 -3.54 -13.54
N GLU A 81 -18.49 -3.81 -14.83
CA GLU A 81 -19.76 -4.04 -15.55
C GLU A 81 -20.49 -5.29 -15.04
N ASN A 82 -19.74 -6.28 -14.53
CA ASN A 82 -20.24 -7.58 -14.09
C ASN A 82 -20.45 -7.66 -12.57
N VAL A 83 -20.57 -6.52 -11.89
CA VAL A 83 -20.77 -6.48 -10.45
C VAL A 83 -22.02 -7.26 -10.02
N ILE A 84 -21.89 -8.08 -8.97
CA ILE A 84 -23.03 -8.78 -8.35
C ILE A 84 -23.55 -7.88 -7.24
N PHE A 85 -24.81 -7.43 -7.39
CA PHE A 85 -25.50 -6.59 -6.43
C PHE A 85 -26.87 -7.17 -6.09
N GLU A 86 -27.09 -7.50 -4.83
CA GLU A 86 -28.29 -8.19 -4.33
C GLU A 86 -29.01 -7.32 -3.30
N PRO A 87 -29.94 -6.46 -3.72
CA PRO A 87 -30.54 -5.41 -2.88
C PRO A 87 -31.34 -5.93 -1.68
N ALA A 88 -31.81 -7.19 -1.73
CA ALA A 88 -32.55 -7.83 -0.65
C ALA A 88 -31.63 -8.35 0.48
N LYS A 89 -30.31 -8.41 0.28
CA LYS A 89 -29.38 -8.82 1.32
C LYS A 89 -29.07 -7.66 2.27
N THR A 90 -28.68 -8.01 3.48
CA THR A 90 -28.22 -7.04 4.49
C THR A 90 -26.98 -6.27 4.00
N ASP A 91 -26.06 -6.98 3.34
CA ASP A 91 -24.98 -6.39 2.56
C ASP A 91 -25.19 -6.75 1.08
N PRO A 92 -25.64 -5.83 0.25
CA PRO A 92 -25.90 -6.10 -1.16
C PRO A 92 -24.68 -6.53 -1.98
N PHE A 93 -23.47 -6.26 -1.49
CA PHE A 93 -22.20 -6.64 -2.14
C PHE A 93 -21.58 -7.92 -1.57
N GLU A 94 -22.20 -8.60 -0.59
CA GLU A 94 -21.62 -9.76 0.10
C GLU A 94 -21.12 -10.84 -0.88
N THR A 95 -21.94 -11.21 -1.87
CA THR A 95 -21.56 -12.20 -2.88
C THR A 95 -20.41 -11.69 -3.76
N TYR A 96 -20.44 -10.43 -4.15
CA TYR A 96 -19.39 -9.83 -4.95
C TYR A 96 -18.05 -9.79 -4.19
N ILE A 97 -18.07 -9.37 -2.92
CA ILE A 97 -16.89 -9.36 -2.03
C ILE A 97 -16.30 -10.77 -1.87
N SER A 98 -17.17 -11.78 -1.65
CA SER A 98 -16.70 -13.16 -1.44
C SER A 98 -16.06 -13.78 -2.69
N ASN A 99 -16.47 -13.34 -3.87
CA ASN A 99 -15.96 -13.78 -5.17
C ASN A 99 -14.80 -12.93 -5.68
N TRP A 100 -14.46 -11.82 -4.99
CA TRP A 100 -13.41 -10.92 -5.43
C TRP A 100 -12.06 -11.62 -5.49
N LYS A 101 -11.36 -11.41 -6.60
CA LYS A 101 -10.05 -12.01 -6.84
C LYS A 101 -8.97 -10.95 -6.76
N ILE A 102 -7.95 -11.26 -6.00
CA ILE A 102 -6.74 -10.46 -5.87
C ILE A 102 -5.67 -11.14 -6.70
N GLY A 103 -4.97 -10.38 -7.57
CA GLY A 103 -3.88 -10.90 -8.39
C GLY A 103 -2.58 -11.01 -7.62
N GLU A 104 -1.64 -11.76 -8.18
CA GLU A 104 -0.32 -11.98 -7.63
C GLU A 104 0.57 -10.72 -7.71
N ASN A 105 0.43 -9.96 -8.80
CA ASN A 105 1.13 -8.67 -8.91
C ASN A 105 0.28 -7.55 -8.32
N GLN A 106 0.70 -7.05 -7.17
CA GLN A 106 0.07 -5.94 -6.48
C GLN A 106 0.96 -4.69 -6.47
N SER A 107 1.98 -4.61 -7.33
CA SER A 107 2.88 -3.47 -7.37
C SER A 107 2.25 -2.22 -8.00
N GLY A 108 2.64 -1.04 -7.52
CA GLY A 108 2.23 0.23 -8.10
C GLY A 108 0.72 0.36 -8.26
N GLY A 109 0.25 0.77 -9.43
CA GLY A 109 -1.17 0.94 -9.73
C GLY A 109 -2.00 -0.34 -9.80
N GLU A 110 -1.39 -1.54 -9.77
CA GLU A 110 -2.14 -2.79 -9.70
C GLU A 110 -2.77 -2.99 -8.31
N TYR A 111 -2.10 -2.52 -7.25
CA TYR A 111 -2.61 -2.59 -5.89
C TYR A 111 -4.03 -2.01 -5.77
N THR A 112 -4.24 -0.80 -6.26
CA THR A 112 -5.54 -0.12 -6.14
C THR A 112 -6.65 -0.74 -6.98
N LYS A 113 -6.31 -1.53 -8.02
CA LYS A 113 -7.30 -2.30 -8.80
C LYS A 113 -7.92 -3.43 -7.98
N TYR A 114 -7.18 -3.97 -7.02
CA TYR A 114 -7.64 -5.07 -6.17
C TYR A 114 -8.24 -4.60 -4.86
N ASP A 115 -8.13 -3.31 -4.53
CA ASP A 115 -8.66 -2.74 -3.30
C ASP A 115 -10.15 -2.41 -3.43
N LEU A 116 -10.96 -3.45 -3.31
CA LEU A 116 -12.40 -3.33 -3.37
C LEU A 116 -12.94 -2.49 -2.20
N MET A 117 -13.65 -1.44 -2.52
CA MET A 117 -14.36 -0.62 -1.54
C MET A 117 -15.86 -0.58 -1.83
N THR A 118 -16.68 -0.58 -0.79
CA THR A 118 -18.13 -0.40 -0.90
C THR A 118 -18.62 0.63 0.10
N SER A 119 -19.73 1.29 -0.22
CA SER A 119 -20.48 2.11 0.73
C SER A 119 -21.55 1.28 1.43
N THR A 120 -21.97 1.71 2.61
CA THR A 120 -23.22 1.25 3.22
C THR A 120 -24.39 1.99 2.57
N GLY A 121 -25.60 1.42 2.59
CA GLY A 121 -26.79 2.03 2.01
C GLY A 121 -27.29 3.33 2.66
N VAL A 122 -26.58 3.79 3.69
CA VAL A 122 -26.86 5.09 4.31
C VAL A 122 -26.06 6.14 3.56
N VAL A 123 -26.76 7.08 2.95
CA VAL A 123 -26.20 8.16 2.16
C VAL A 123 -26.25 9.45 2.95
N GLU A 124 -25.10 10.07 3.12
CA GLU A 124 -25.02 11.43 3.66
C GLU A 124 -25.09 12.46 2.53
N GLY A 125 -25.56 13.64 2.85
CA GLY A 125 -25.64 14.77 1.94
C GLY A 125 -27.05 15.35 1.81
N ASP A 126 -27.15 16.44 1.06
CA ASP A 126 -28.41 17.12 0.84
C ASP A 126 -29.12 16.57 -0.41
N ARG A 127 -29.83 15.46 -0.22
CA ARG A 127 -30.59 14.80 -1.30
C ARG A 127 -31.65 15.67 -1.93
N LEU A 128 -32.16 16.65 -1.21
CA LEU A 128 -33.11 17.62 -1.75
C LEU A 128 -32.48 18.58 -2.76
N LYS A 129 -31.16 18.78 -2.65
CA LYS A 129 -30.36 19.56 -3.59
C LYS A 129 -29.59 18.71 -4.60
N GLY A 130 -29.94 17.42 -4.70
CA GLY A 130 -29.25 16.50 -5.61
C GLY A 130 -27.83 16.13 -5.22
N LYS A 131 -27.44 16.38 -3.96
CA LYS A 131 -26.12 16.06 -3.45
C LYS A 131 -26.15 14.77 -2.64
N ILE A 132 -25.30 13.79 -3.02
CA ILE A 132 -25.13 12.51 -2.35
C ILE A 132 -23.65 12.36 -1.98
N SER A 133 -23.39 11.95 -0.74
CA SER A 133 -22.05 11.67 -0.26
C SER A 133 -21.96 10.21 0.18
N PHE A 134 -20.90 9.54 -0.21
CA PHE A 134 -20.65 8.15 0.16
C PHE A 134 -19.44 8.07 1.09
N THR A 135 -19.56 7.25 2.13
CA THR A 135 -18.42 6.80 2.92
C THR A 135 -18.04 5.41 2.44
N MET A 136 -16.91 5.32 1.75
CA MET A 136 -16.38 4.07 1.23
C MET A 136 -15.60 3.34 2.30
N LYS A 137 -15.72 2.00 2.33
CA LYS A 137 -14.97 1.12 3.24
C LYS A 137 -14.25 0.06 2.43
N HIS A 138 -12.98 -0.15 2.75
CA HIS A 138 -12.20 -1.25 2.21
C HIS A 138 -12.83 -2.59 2.59
N GLN A 139 -12.94 -3.49 1.63
CA GLN A 139 -13.51 -4.81 1.83
C GLN A 139 -12.43 -5.89 1.92
N MET A 140 -11.27 -5.66 1.32
CA MET A 140 -10.13 -6.54 1.49
C MET A 140 -9.42 -6.26 2.81
N ALA A 141 -8.63 -7.21 3.28
CA ALA A 141 -7.75 -7.03 4.42
C ALA A 141 -6.33 -6.71 3.94
N LEU A 142 -5.54 -6.05 4.78
CA LEU A 142 -4.20 -5.60 4.46
C LEU A 142 -3.18 -6.25 5.38
N ALA A 143 -2.28 -7.07 4.82
CA ALA A 143 -1.09 -7.54 5.50
C ALA A 143 0.09 -6.61 5.17
N VAL A 144 0.72 -6.05 6.19
CA VAL A 144 1.86 -5.13 6.09
C VAL A 144 3.08 -5.83 6.64
N ILE A 145 4.12 -6.00 5.83
CA ILE A 145 5.37 -6.63 6.22
C ILE A 145 6.41 -5.54 6.46
N GLN A 146 6.91 -5.48 7.68
CA GLN A 146 8.04 -4.63 8.08
C GLN A 146 9.28 -5.49 8.16
N MET A 147 10.27 -5.18 7.31
CA MET A 147 11.55 -5.87 7.33
C MET A 147 12.43 -5.40 8.49
N PRO A 148 13.39 -6.23 8.94
CA PRO A 148 14.39 -5.81 9.92
C PRO A 148 15.42 -4.89 9.28
N GLU A 149 16.26 -4.30 10.13
CA GLU A 149 17.45 -3.57 9.72
C GLU A 149 18.70 -4.44 9.95
N LEU A 150 19.67 -4.35 9.05
CA LEU A 150 21.02 -4.84 9.29
C LEU A 150 21.77 -3.81 10.13
N VAL A 151 22.23 -4.21 11.31
CA VAL A 151 22.86 -3.30 12.26
C VAL A 151 24.35 -3.57 12.36
N TYR A 152 25.18 -2.59 12.04
CA TYR A 152 26.60 -2.61 12.38
C TYR A 152 26.80 -2.01 13.77
N SER A 153 27.28 -2.82 14.71
CA SER A 153 27.67 -2.36 16.03
C SER A 153 29.18 -2.22 16.08
N PHE A 154 29.64 -1.00 16.22
CA PHE A 154 31.06 -0.73 16.25
C PHE A 154 31.66 -1.01 17.63
N THR A 155 32.74 -1.80 17.65
CA THR A 155 33.40 -2.21 18.90
C THR A 155 34.39 -1.18 19.42
N ASN A 156 34.66 -0.12 18.67
CA ASN A 156 35.63 0.92 18.96
C ASN A 156 35.10 2.33 18.65
N GLY A 157 35.86 3.33 19.06
CA GLY A 157 35.63 4.74 18.67
C GLY A 157 34.44 5.42 19.32
N ASN A 158 33.69 4.74 20.21
CA ASN A 158 32.45 5.27 20.81
C ASN A 158 31.48 5.82 19.74
N ILE A 159 31.28 5.04 18.69
CA ILE A 159 30.48 5.37 17.51
C ILE A 159 29.12 4.70 17.65
N ASP A 160 28.06 5.41 17.27
CA ASP A 160 26.71 4.89 17.27
C ASP A 160 26.54 3.73 16.24
N ASP A 161 25.64 2.80 16.54
CA ASP A 161 25.29 1.72 15.62
C ASP A 161 24.84 2.28 14.27
N TYR A 162 25.33 1.69 13.19
CA TYR A 162 24.94 2.03 11.82
C TYR A 162 23.93 1.03 11.29
N LYS A 163 22.82 1.54 10.78
CA LYS A 163 21.67 0.75 10.36
C LYS A 163 21.44 0.85 8.87
N LEU A 164 21.13 -0.29 8.26
CA LEU A 164 20.82 -0.43 6.84
C LEU A 164 19.50 -1.18 6.63
N PRO A 165 18.69 -0.81 5.64
CA PRO A 165 17.64 -1.68 5.14
C PRO A 165 18.24 -2.99 4.63
N VAL A 166 17.58 -4.11 4.90
CA VAL A 166 17.97 -5.39 4.32
C VAL A 166 17.56 -5.45 2.84
N SER A 167 18.32 -6.18 2.03
CA SER A 167 17.91 -6.49 0.66
C SER A 167 16.83 -7.56 0.68
N VAL A 168 15.68 -7.27 0.13
CA VAL A 168 14.54 -8.20 0.08
C VAL A 168 14.61 -9.03 -1.20
N GLY A 169 14.42 -10.34 -1.06
CA GLY A 169 14.34 -11.29 -2.16
C GLY A 169 12.91 -11.41 -2.72
N SER A 170 12.52 -12.62 -3.09
CA SER A 170 11.18 -12.89 -3.61
C SER A 170 10.14 -13.00 -2.50
N PHE A 171 8.88 -12.77 -2.88
CA PHE A 171 7.72 -13.05 -2.04
C PHE A 171 6.85 -14.12 -2.67
N THR A 172 6.18 -14.89 -1.81
CA THR A 172 5.04 -15.73 -2.21
C THR A 172 3.81 -15.40 -1.36
N LEU A 173 2.64 -15.42 -1.98
CA LEU A 173 1.34 -15.35 -1.31
C LEU A 173 0.60 -16.67 -1.56
N ASN A 174 0.32 -17.43 -0.50
CA ASN A 174 -0.29 -18.77 -0.59
C ASN A 174 0.50 -19.72 -1.53
N GLU A 175 1.83 -19.70 -1.41
CA GLU A 175 2.77 -20.53 -2.19
C GLU A 175 2.90 -20.16 -3.68
N VAL A 176 2.24 -19.11 -4.13
CA VAL A 176 2.36 -18.55 -5.48
C VAL A 176 3.26 -17.31 -5.42
N GLU A 177 4.20 -17.19 -6.35
CA GLU A 177 5.05 -16.00 -6.47
C GLU A 177 4.18 -14.74 -6.58
N ALA A 178 4.49 -13.72 -5.79
CA ALA A 178 3.70 -12.52 -5.69
C ALA A 178 4.57 -11.27 -5.51
N THR A 179 4.13 -10.17 -6.09
CA THR A 179 4.80 -8.88 -5.97
C THR A 179 3.95 -7.94 -5.11
N PRO A 180 4.43 -7.51 -3.92
CA PRO A 180 3.71 -6.60 -3.05
C PRO A 180 3.68 -5.16 -3.59
N TYR A 181 2.81 -4.36 -3.02
CA TYR A 181 2.94 -2.92 -3.07
C TYR A 181 4.01 -2.46 -2.05
N TYR A 182 5.03 -1.78 -2.51
CA TYR A 182 6.04 -1.16 -1.64
C TYR A 182 5.65 0.26 -1.31
N GLN A 183 5.49 0.55 -0.02
CA GLN A 183 5.21 1.88 0.50
C GLN A 183 6.50 2.53 0.97
N GLU A 184 7.05 3.41 0.14
CA GLU A 184 8.34 4.07 0.38
C GLU A 184 8.35 4.90 1.68
N SER A 185 7.26 5.63 1.97
CA SER A 185 7.20 6.51 3.14
C SER A 185 7.30 5.78 4.48
N THR A 186 6.97 4.49 4.52
CA THR A 186 7.00 3.66 5.74
C THR A 186 7.96 2.50 5.65
N ASP A 187 8.64 2.33 4.51
CA ASP A 187 9.52 1.19 4.22
C ASP A 187 8.84 -0.16 4.51
N THR A 188 7.63 -0.35 3.96
CA THR A 188 6.85 -1.55 4.18
C THR A 188 6.36 -2.18 2.88
N TYR A 189 6.25 -3.50 2.90
CA TYR A 189 5.67 -4.29 1.81
C TYR A 189 4.23 -4.66 2.16
N ARG A 190 3.30 -4.40 1.26
CA ARG A 190 1.87 -4.52 1.51
C ARG A 190 1.21 -5.51 0.56
N PHE A 191 0.39 -6.40 1.13
CA PHE A 191 -0.43 -7.34 0.40
C PHE A 191 -1.90 -7.16 0.78
N LEU A 192 -2.75 -6.94 -0.21
CA LEU A 192 -4.17 -7.18 -0.05
C LEU A 192 -4.41 -8.68 0.02
N VAL A 193 -5.24 -9.09 0.95
CA VAL A 193 -5.62 -10.50 1.16
C VAL A 193 -7.13 -10.62 1.30
N ASN A 194 -7.67 -11.77 0.91
CA ASN A 194 -9.11 -12.01 1.02
C ASN A 194 -9.54 -12.05 2.50
N PRO A 195 -10.61 -11.33 2.87
CA PRO A 195 -11.10 -11.31 4.25
C PRO A 195 -11.58 -12.70 4.69
N LYS A 196 -11.37 -13.01 5.96
CA LYS A 196 -11.82 -14.25 6.62
C LYS A 196 -11.26 -15.55 6.00
N LYS A 197 -10.34 -15.46 5.04
CA LYS A 197 -9.59 -16.60 4.51
C LYS A 197 -8.21 -16.63 5.13
N THR A 198 -7.71 -17.84 5.36
CA THR A 198 -6.32 -18.02 5.80
C THR A 198 -5.39 -17.68 4.65
N PHE A 199 -4.35 -16.92 4.95
CA PHE A 199 -3.29 -16.60 3.99
C PHE A 199 -1.92 -16.87 4.60
N SER A 200 -0.93 -17.07 3.75
CA SER A 200 0.49 -17.20 4.12
C SER A 200 1.34 -16.39 3.16
N ILE A 201 2.15 -15.51 3.69
CA ILE A 201 3.18 -14.76 2.96
C ILE A 201 4.52 -15.33 3.40
N LYS A 202 5.35 -15.77 2.45
CA LYS A 202 6.71 -16.18 2.68
C LYS A 202 7.64 -15.36 1.82
N GLY A 203 8.87 -15.19 2.26
CA GLY A 203 9.88 -14.49 1.50
C GLY A 203 11.27 -14.68 2.10
N THR A 204 12.25 -14.14 1.38
CA THR A 204 13.65 -14.14 1.81
C THR A 204 14.18 -12.70 1.89
N TYR A 205 15.18 -12.49 2.70
CA TYR A 205 15.94 -11.24 2.76
C TYR A 205 17.39 -11.54 3.12
N ASN A 206 18.28 -10.64 2.74
CA ASN A 206 19.71 -10.73 3.06
C ASN A 206 20.04 -9.78 4.21
N GLY A 207 20.15 -10.35 5.42
CA GLY A 207 20.75 -9.70 6.58
C GLY A 207 22.26 -9.99 6.64
N VAL A 208 22.71 -10.59 7.75
CA VAL A 208 24.09 -11.16 7.85
C VAL A 208 24.22 -12.35 6.92
N ALA A 209 23.14 -13.13 6.76
CA ALA A 209 23.02 -14.23 5.81
C ALA A 209 21.64 -14.13 5.14
N GLU A 210 21.38 -14.99 4.14
CA GLU A 210 20.05 -15.14 3.60
C GLU A 210 19.12 -15.78 4.63
N MET A 211 18.01 -15.12 4.91
CA MET A 211 17.02 -15.50 5.92
C MET A 211 15.66 -15.68 5.27
N GLU A 212 14.90 -16.64 5.78
CA GLU A 212 13.50 -16.85 5.40
C GLU A 212 12.56 -16.35 6.50
N TYR A 213 11.40 -15.84 6.09
CA TYR A 213 10.35 -15.48 7.03
C TYR A 213 8.98 -15.95 6.55
N THR A 214 8.06 -16.05 7.49
CA THR A 214 6.64 -16.35 7.21
C THR A 214 5.76 -15.44 8.03
N ALA A 215 4.78 -14.84 7.37
CA ALA A 215 3.71 -14.08 7.99
C ALA A 215 2.38 -14.61 7.48
N GLY A 216 1.33 -14.57 8.30
CA GLY A 216 0.04 -15.08 7.85
C GLY A 216 -1.01 -15.13 8.95
N GLY A 217 -2.14 -15.69 8.60
CA GLY A 217 -3.30 -15.83 9.49
C GLY A 217 -4.60 -15.58 8.77
N THR A 218 -5.57 -15.05 9.51
CA THR A 218 -6.88 -14.65 9.01
C THR A 218 -7.17 -13.23 9.48
N LEU A 219 -7.65 -12.38 8.59
CA LEU A 219 -7.98 -10.98 8.88
C LEU A 219 -9.42 -10.69 8.48
N ASP A 220 -10.05 -9.75 9.17
CA ASP A 220 -11.35 -9.23 8.77
C ASP A 220 -11.22 -8.16 7.68
N GLY A 221 -12.25 -8.02 6.84
CA GLY A 221 -12.28 -6.99 5.81
C GLY A 221 -12.15 -5.58 6.38
N GLY A 222 -11.43 -4.72 5.67
CA GLY A 222 -11.14 -3.35 6.09
C GLY A 222 -10.20 -3.25 7.29
N THR A 223 -9.50 -4.33 7.65
CA THR A 223 -8.49 -4.31 8.72
C THR A 223 -7.08 -4.41 8.15
N ALA A 224 -6.13 -3.77 8.81
CA ALA A 224 -4.71 -3.89 8.51
C ALA A 224 -3.98 -4.54 9.69
N LYS A 225 -3.00 -5.39 9.39
CA LYS A 225 -2.12 -5.96 10.41
C LYS A 225 -0.67 -5.88 9.95
N MET A 226 0.16 -5.32 10.82
CA MET A 226 1.61 -5.29 10.63
C MET A 226 2.24 -6.56 11.17
N TYR A 227 3.12 -7.15 10.39
CA TYR A 227 3.98 -8.26 10.71
C TYR A 227 5.42 -7.75 10.69
N THR A 228 5.97 -7.55 11.87
CA THR A 228 7.36 -7.14 12.02
C THR A 228 8.23 -8.39 12.01
N ILE A 229 9.16 -8.46 11.08
CA ILE A 229 10.14 -9.53 11.01
C ILE A 229 11.25 -9.17 11.99
N ASN A 230 11.27 -9.87 13.11
CA ASN A 230 12.31 -9.67 14.13
C ASN A 230 13.51 -10.54 13.78
N ASP A 231 14.57 -9.90 13.38
CA ASP A 231 15.88 -10.49 13.21
C ASP A 231 16.90 -9.57 13.88
N GLU A 232 17.71 -10.16 14.75
CA GLU A 232 18.83 -9.47 15.37
C GLU A 232 20.08 -9.58 14.48
N SER A 233 19.93 -9.31 13.18
CA SER A 233 21.05 -9.29 12.23
C SER A 233 22.01 -8.18 12.59
N LYS A 234 22.92 -8.51 13.53
CA LYS A 234 23.92 -7.60 14.06
C LYS A 234 25.32 -8.04 13.67
N ILE A 235 26.05 -7.13 13.03
CA ILE A 235 27.46 -7.30 12.71
C ILE A 235 28.27 -6.51 13.73
N ASN A 236 29.06 -7.21 14.55
CA ASN A 236 30.07 -6.56 15.37
C ASN A 236 31.29 -6.26 14.48
N HIS A 237 31.60 -4.97 14.31
CA HIS A 237 32.67 -4.51 13.44
C HIS A 237 33.62 -3.56 14.18
N THR A 238 34.91 -3.83 14.07
CA THR A 238 35.94 -2.89 14.55
C THR A 238 36.29 -1.97 13.40
N LEU A 239 35.75 -0.75 13.42
CA LEU A 239 35.92 0.19 12.33
C LEU A 239 37.38 0.66 12.24
N GLN A 240 37.95 0.61 11.03
CA GLN A 240 39.32 1.01 10.74
C GLN A 240 39.37 2.04 9.61
N VAL A 241 40.38 2.90 9.65
CA VAL A 241 40.69 3.77 8.51
C VAL A 241 41.14 2.87 7.35
N GLY A 242 40.47 3.03 6.20
CA GLY A 242 40.68 2.21 5.02
C GLY A 242 39.60 1.15 4.79
N ASP A 243 38.71 0.92 5.76
CA ASP A 243 37.55 0.04 5.55
C ASP A 243 36.75 0.50 4.33
N TYR A 244 36.26 -0.46 3.55
CA TYR A 244 35.53 -0.22 2.32
C TYR A 244 34.07 0.14 2.62
N TYR A 245 33.59 1.26 2.08
CA TYR A 245 32.20 1.62 2.06
C TYR A 245 31.61 1.31 0.68
N CYS A 246 30.62 0.45 0.65
CA CYS A 246 30.05 -0.12 -0.57
C CYS A 246 28.78 0.62 -1.01
N ALA A 247 28.43 0.52 -2.30
CA ALA A 247 27.25 1.16 -2.87
C ALA A 247 25.92 0.66 -2.29
N ASP A 248 25.88 -0.54 -1.73
CA ASP A 248 24.76 -1.12 -0.98
C ASP A 248 24.73 -0.69 0.51
N GLY A 249 25.61 0.23 0.90
CA GLY A 249 25.74 0.76 2.25
C GLY A 249 26.55 -0.12 3.20
N LYS A 250 27.00 -1.30 2.79
CA LYS A 250 27.79 -2.19 3.65
C LYS A 250 29.18 -1.65 3.90
N ILE A 251 29.69 -1.97 5.10
CA ILE A 251 31.07 -1.69 5.50
C ILE A 251 31.82 -3.03 5.54
N ILE A 252 32.90 -3.13 4.79
CA ILE A 252 33.75 -4.32 4.69
C ILE A 252 35.14 -3.95 5.21
N SER A 253 35.71 -4.81 6.03
CA SER A 253 37.04 -4.61 6.60
C SER A 253 38.10 -4.45 5.51
N VAL A 254 39.01 -3.51 5.71
CA VAL A 254 40.23 -3.37 4.90
C VAL A 254 41.12 -4.64 4.94
N GLU A 255 40.96 -5.44 5.98
CA GLU A 255 41.67 -6.71 6.15
C GLU A 255 41.03 -7.89 5.36
N SER A 256 39.91 -7.62 4.66
CA SER A 256 39.27 -8.63 3.82
C SER A 256 40.20 -9.12 2.72
N GLU A 257 40.21 -10.43 2.50
CA GLU A 257 41.07 -11.06 1.46
C GLU A 257 40.75 -10.55 0.04
N THR A 258 39.52 -10.03 -0.16
CA THR A 258 39.07 -9.52 -1.46
C THR A 258 38.49 -8.13 -1.31
N VAL A 259 38.89 -7.23 -2.22
CA VAL A 259 38.24 -5.88 -2.35
C VAL A 259 36.88 -6.07 -2.98
N PRO A 260 35.80 -5.56 -2.37
CA PRO A 260 34.46 -5.62 -2.97
C PRO A 260 34.41 -4.85 -4.30
N GLU A 261 33.67 -5.40 -5.28
CA GLU A 261 33.56 -4.76 -6.61
C GLU A 261 32.75 -3.47 -6.60
N ASN A 262 31.86 -3.30 -5.59
CA ASN A 262 30.92 -2.19 -5.46
C ASN A 262 31.40 -1.09 -4.48
N VAL A 263 32.70 -1.00 -4.21
CA VAL A 263 33.28 0.04 -3.34
C VAL A 263 33.07 1.43 -3.96
N ILE A 264 32.53 2.36 -3.16
CA ILE A 264 32.31 3.76 -3.53
C ILE A 264 33.10 4.75 -2.64
N GLY A 265 33.70 4.25 -1.55
CA GLY A 265 34.46 5.09 -0.63
C GLY A 265 35.27 4.26 0.36
N LEU A 266 36.09 4.97 1.13
CA LEU A 266 36.88 4.39 2.22
C LEU A 266 36.60 5.18 3.51
N VAL A 267 36.63 4.48 4.64
CA VAL A 267 36.59 5.12 5.95
C VAL A 267 37.89 5.92 6.13
N CYS A 268 37.78 7.23 6.25
CA CYS A 268 38.93 8.12 6.41
C CYS A 268 39.20 8.54 7.87
N TYR A 269 38.23 8.33 8.75
CA TYR A 269 38.31 8.70 10.16
C TYR A 269 37.44 7.78 11.01
N VAL A 270 37.90 7.44 12.21
CA VAL A 270 37.19 6.63 13.18
C VAL A 270 36.96 7.43 14.46
N GLY A 271 35.71 7.69 14.81
CA GLY A 271 35.28 8.44 15.99
C GLY A 271 34.16 9.41 15.66
N ASN A 272 33.56 9.99 16.69
CA ASN A 272 32.56 11.04 16.53
C ASN A 272 33.26 12.36 16.15
N ILE A 273 32.85 12.91 15.01
CA ILE A 273 33.31 14.25 14.62
C ILE A 273 32.69 15.26 15.59
N GLN A 274 33.54 15.84 16.43
CA GLN A 274 33.12 17.00 17.23
C GLN A 274 33.36 18.25 16.39
N PRO A 275 32.32 19.00 16.01
CA PRO A 275 32.52 20.28 15.37
C PRO A 275 33.08 21.24 16.39
N SER A 276 34.41 21.44 16.40
CA SER A 276 35.11 22.42 17.24
C SER A 276 35.62 23.56 16.39
N VAL A 277 34.77 24.20 15.63
CA VAL A 277 35.15 25.44 14.95
C VAL A 277 34.29 26.56 15.50
N THR A 278 34.81 27.25 16.49
CA THR A 278 34.40 28.61 16.72
C THR A 278 34.98 29.46 15.59
N HIS A 279 34.14 29.97 14.74
CA HIS A 279 34.46 30.81 13.59
C HIS A 279 34.89 32.24 13.98
N ASP A 280 35.33 32.48 15.23
CA ASP A 280 35.62 33.79 15.76
C ASP A 280 37.04 34.29 15.50
N GLU A 281 37.86 33.57 14.74
CA GLU A 281 39.25 33.95 14.48
C GLU A 281 39.54 34.46 13.05
N TYR A 282 38.53 34.73 12.26
CA TYR A 282 38.70 35.41 10.96
C TYR A 282 37.92 36.70 10.88
N THR A 283 38.43 37.73 11.61
CA THR A 283 38.14 39.14 11.37
C THR A 283 39.37 39.85 10.82
#